data_27d93b335a9700b0ab933b79b62abfd7
#
_entry.id   27d93b335a9700b0ab933b79b62abfd7
#
_cell.length_a   1.000
_cell.length_b   1.000
_cell.length_c   1.000
_cell.angle_alpha   90.00
_cell.angle_beta   90.00
_cell.angle_gamma   90.00
#
_symmetry.space_group_name_H-M   'P 1'
#
loop_
_entity.id
_entity.type
_entity.pdbx_description
1 polymer ?
#
loop_
_entity_poly.entity_id
_entity_poly.type
_entity_poly.pdbx_seq_one_letter_code
_entity_poly.pdbx_strand_id
1 'polypeptide(L)'
;FVVASLGVDSGYVPYTSYSAKTSYVEKHPEIIQAFTDGLQKGVDYVNSHTAEEIAKVIQPQFKENDLDTITRIVERYQSQDTWKENLVFEKESFELLQDILESAGELEKRADYEKLVTTIYAKEAMKK
;
A
#
# COMPACT_ATOMS: atom_id res chain seq x y z
N PHE A 1 11.50 20.54 10.00
CA PHE A 1 10.19 20.56 10.66
C PHE A 1 9.13 20.14 9.66
N VAL A 2 8.30 19.16 10.04
CA VAL A 2 7.11 18.80 9.26
C VAL A 2 6.00 19.76 9.65
N VAL A 3 5.41 20.41 8.66
CA VAL A 3 4.37 21.44 8.86
C VAL A 3 2.98 20.95 8.40
N ALA A 4 2.93 19.93 7.55
CA ALA A 4 1.70 19.31 7.07
C ALA A 4 2.01 17.87 6.58
N SER A 5 1.00 17.02 6.52
CA SER A 5 1.08 15.70 5.94
C SER A 5 0.03 15.56 4.85
N LEU A 6 0.45 15.54 3.60
CA LEU A 6 -0.47 15.35 2.46
C LEU A 6 -1.26 14.03 2.60
N GLY A 7 -0.64 12.98 3.13
CA GLY A 7 -1.32 11.70 3.34
C GLY A 7 -2.45 11.74 4.38
N VAL A 8 -2.39 12.69 5.33
CA VAL A 8 -3.49 12.94 6.29
C VAL A 8 -4.54 13.87 5.69
N ASP A 9 -4.08 14.93 5.01
CA ASP A 9 -4.96 16.02 4.57
C ASP A 9 -5.71 15.68 3.27
N SER A 10 -5.18 14.81 2.41
CA SER A 10 -5.79 14.41 1.14
C SER A 10 -6.82 13.29 1.24
N GLY A 11 -6.94 12.65 2.40
CA GLY A 11 -7.75 11.44 2.56
C GLY A 11 -7.05 10.17 2.05
N TYR A 12 -7.79 9.06 1.98
CA TYR A 12 -7.23 7.78 1.57
C TYR A 12 -7.04 7.71 0.05
N VAL A 13 -5.88 8.14 -0.42
CA VAL A 13 -5.45 8.01 -1.82
C VAL A 13 -4.37 6.93 -1.94
N PRO A 14 -4.36 6.12 -3.01
CA PRO A 14 -3.29 5.16 -3.23
C PRO A 14 -2.00 5.92 -3.60
N TYR A 15 -0.91 5.59 -2.91
CA TYR A 15 0.41 6.15 -3.22
C TYR A 15 1.18 5.25 -4.17
N THR A 16 1.23 3.96 -3.85
CA THR A 16 1.89 2.94 -4.68
C THR A 16 0.97 1.73 -4.82
N SER A 17 1.12 1.02 -5.95
CA SER A 17 0.43 -0.23 -6.18
C SER A 17 1.32 -1.21 -6.94
N TYR A 18 1.08 -2.49 -6.76
CA TYR A 18 1.69 -3.51 -7.60
C TYR A 18 0.87 -3.69 -8.87
N SER A 19 1.55 -3.78 -10.00
CA SER A 19 0.91 -4.02 -11.30
C SER A 19 1.61 -5.13 -12.07
N ALA A 20 0.84 -5.85 -12.89
CA ALA A 20 1.34 -6.88 -13.76
C ALA A 20 0.58 -6.83 -15.09
N LYS A 21 1.18 -7.38 -16.14
CA LYS A 21 0.46 -7.54 -17.42
C LYS A 21 -0.73 -8.50 -17.22
N THR A 22 -1.90 -8.16 -17.74
CA THR A 22 -3.10 -9.00 -17.68
C THR A 22 -2.81 -10.44 -18.11
N SER A 23 -2.09 -10.62 -19.22
CA SER A 23 -1.72 -11.94 -19.71
C SER A 23 -0.80 -12.73 -18.77
N TYR A 24 -0.04 -12.06 -17.89
CA TYR A 24 0.76 -12.74 -16.86
C TYR A 24 -0.12 -13.19 -15.70
N VAL A 25 -1.03 -12.32 -15.26
CA VAL A 25 -2.00 -12.63 -14.19
C VAL A 25 -2.86 -13.85 -14.59
N GLU A 26 -3.34 -13.88 -15.84
CA GLU A 26 -4.15 -14.99 -16.37
C GLU A 26 -3.38 -16.30 -16.45
N LYS A 27 -2.09 -16.27 -16.78
CA LYS A 27 -1.26 -17.47 -16.96
C LYS A 27 -0.65 -18.02 -15.67
N HIS A 28 -0.51 -17.16 -14.65
CA HIS A 28 0.20 -17.47 -13.42
C HIS A 28 -0.58 -17.02 -12.17
N PRO A 29 -1.88 -17.36 -12.05
CA PRO A 29 -2.71 -16.93 -10.93
C PRO A 29 -2.15 -17.41 -9.58
N GLU A 30 -1.51 -18.59 -9.54
CA GLU A 30 -0.87 -19.15 -8.36
C GLU A 30 0.31 -18.31 -7.86
N ILE A 31 1.09 -17.73 -8.78
CA ILE A 31 2.22 -16.86 -8.43
C ILE A 31 1.69 -15.53 -7.87
N ILE A 32 0.67 -14.95 -8.52
CA ILE A 32 0.03 -13.73 -8.05
C ILE A 32 -0.59 -13.94 -6.67
N GLN A 33 -1.27 -15.06 -6.44
CA GLN A 33 -1.84 -15.38 -5.12
C GLN A 33 -0.74 -15.55 -4.06
N ALA A 34 0.32 -16.32 -4.34
CA ALA A 34 1.41 -16.51 -3.40
C ALA A 34 2.12 -15.20 -3.04
N PHE A 35 2.33 -14.33 -4.03
CA PHE A 35 2.87 -12.99 -3.81
C PHE A 35 1.94 -12.14 -2.93
N THR A 36 0.66 -12.14 -3.22
CA THR A 36 -0.35 -11.40 -2.45
C THR A 36 -0.47 -11.93 -1.01
N ASP A 37 -0.44 -13.25 -0.82
CA ASP A 37 -0.42 -13.87 0.51
C ASP A 37 0.81 -13.45 1.32
N GLY A 38 1.97 -13.35 0.66
CA GLY A 38 3.19 -12.86 1.30
C GLY A 38 3.09 -11.41 1.74
N LEU A 39 2.49 -10.56 0.90
CA LEU A 39 2.23 -9.15 1.25
C LEU A 39 1.23 -9.03 2.41
N GLN A 40 0.16 -9.83 2.43
CA GLN A 40 -0.82 -9.81 3.53
C GLN A 40 -0.16 -10.18 4.86
N LYS A 41 0.71 -11.19 4.89
CA LYS A 41 1.49 -11.52 6.09
C LYS A 41 2.37 -10.35 6.55
N GLY A 42 2.92 -9.58 5.61
CA GLY A 42 3.67 -8.36 5.94
C GLY A 42 2.78 -7.29 6.56
N VAL A 43 1.59 -7.08 6.01
CA VAL A 43 0.59 -6.15 6.56
C VAL A 43 0.15 -6.59 7.96
N ASP A 44 -0.17 -7.86 8.16
CA ASP A 44 -0.54 -8.43 9.47
C ASP A 44 0.58 -8.24 10.50
N TYR A 45 1.83 -8.42 10.08
CA TYR A 45 2.99 -8.21 10.93
C TYR A 45 3.09 -6.75 11.39
N VAL A 46 3.04 -5.77 10.46
CA VAL A 46 3.16 -4.35 10.82
C VAL A 46 1.98 -3.84 11.64
N ASN A 47 0.81 -4.43 11.50
CA ASN A 47 -0.38 -4.07 12.28
C ASN A 47 -0.42 -4.73 13.68
N SER A 48 0.39 -5.77 13.92
CA SER A 48 0.41 -6.52 15.18
C SER A 48 1.67 -6.30 16.03
N HIS A 49 2.67 -5.58 15.52
CA HIS A 49 3.95 -5.39 16.19
C HIS A 49 4.23 -3.91 16.49
N THR A 50 5.09 -3.69 17.48
CA THR A 50 5.58 -2.35 17.82
C THR A 50 6.52 -1.80 16.75
N ALA A 51 6.63 -0.48 16.69
CA ALA A 51 7.53 0.17 15.74
C ALA A 51 9.00 -0.29 15.90
N GLU A 52 9.45 -0.54 17.13
CA GLU A 52 10.81 -1.04 17.38
C GLU A 52 11.02 -2.47 16.85
N GLU A 53 10.03 -3.35 17.02
CA GLU A 53 10.09 -4.73 16.48
C GLU A 53 10.13 -4.71 14.95
N ILE A 54 9.28 -3.90 14.33
CA ILE A 54 9.27 -3.72 12.87
C ILE A 54 10.61 -3.16 12.40
N ALA A 55 11.11 -2.10 13.06
CA ALA A 55 12.38 -1.47 12.72
C ALA A 55 13.56 -2.47 12.77
N LYS A 56 13.61 -3.34 13.78
CA LYS A 56 14.63 -4.40 13.88
C LYS A 56 14.60 -5.37 12.70
N VAL A 57 13.40 -5.72 12.22
CA VAL A 57 13.24 -6.64 11.07
C VAL A 57 13.69 -6.00 9.77
N ILE A 58 13.36 -4.71 9.55
CA ILE A 58 13.65 -4.04 8.27
C ILE A 58 15.04 -3.38 8.24
N GLN A 59 15.67 -3.13 9.39
CA GLN A 59 16.99 -2.47 9.48
C GLN A 59 18.06 -3.02 8.52
N PRO A 60 18.19 -4.34 8.28
CA PRO A 60 19.17 -4.86 7.33
C PRO A 60 19.02 -4.33 5.90
N GLN A 61 17.84 -3.82 5.52
CA GLN A 61 17.56 -3.23 4.22
C GLN A 61 17.86 -1.71 4.17
N PHE A 62 18.03 -1.07 5.34
CA PHE A 62 18.25 0.37 5.51
C PHE A 62 19.55 0.64 6.30
N LYS A 63 20.65 0.10 5.79
CA LYS A 63 21.96 0.09 6.49
C LYS A 63 22.53 1.49 6.76
N GLU A 64 22.10 2.49 6.00
CA GLU A 64 22.48 3.89 6.15
C GLU A 64 21.78 4.60 7.31
N ASN A 65 20.74 3.98 7.89
CA ASN A 65 20.00 4.55 9.01
C ASN A 65 20.22 3.74 10.30
N ASP A 66 20.29 4.43 11.42
CA ASP A 66 20.30 3.79 12.72
C ASP A 66 18.90 3.29 13.12
N LEU A 67 18.84 2.39 14.08
CA LEU A 67 17.60 1.76 14.54
C LEU A 67 16.60 2.79 15.08
N ASP A 68 17.08 3.80 15.80
CA ASP A 68 16.24 4.84 16.39
C ASP A 68 15.54 5.68 15.31
N THR A 69 16.27 6.04 14.26
CA THR A 69 15.72 6.74 13.09
C THR A 69 14.65 5.90 12.39
N ILE A 70 14.91 4.61 12.14
CA ILE A 70 13.94 3.71 11.50
C ILE A 70 12.70 3.55 12.39
N THR A 71 12.89 3.37 13.70
CA THR A 71 11.78 3.26 14.66
C THR A 71 10.85 4.47 14.60
N ARG A 72 11.41 5.68 14.63
CA ARG A 72 10.62 6.93 14.52
C ARG A 72 9.89 7.07 13.18
N ILE A 73 10.47 6.59 12.08
CA ILE A 73 9.81 6.57 10.78
C ILE A 73 8.60 5.62 10.83
N VAL A 74 8.79 4.41 11.39
CA VAL A 74 7.72 3.41 11.52
C VAL A 74 6.59 3.92 12.42
N GLU A 75 6.91 4.50 13.60
CA GLU A 75 5.93 5.11 14.50
C GLU A 75 5.08 6.15 13.77
N ARG A 76 5.72 6.99 12.96
CA ARG A 76 5.03 8.00 12.18
C ARG A 76 4.07 7.37 11.17
N TYR A 77 4.50 6.32 10.45
CA TYR A 77 3.66 5.64 9.47
C TYR A 77 2.47 4.95 10.14
N GLN A 78 2.68 4.32 11.30
CA GLN A 78 1.59 3.74 12.10
C GLN A 78 0.61 4.82 12.57
N SER A 79 1.10 5.96 13.08
CA SER A 79 0.25 7.05 13.57
C SER A 79 -0.58 7.76 12.49
N GLN A 80 -0.18 7.63 11.23
CA GLN A 80 -0.86 8.21 10.07
C GLN A 80 -1.75 7.20 9.33
N ASP A 81 -1.92 5.99 9.88
CA ASP A 81 -2.67 4.90 9.21
C ASP A 81 -2.19 4.63 7.77
N THR A 82 -0.84 4.69 7.58
CA THR A 82 -0.22 4.53 6.26
C THR A 82 -0.36 3.11 5.75
N TRP A 83 -0.32 2.12 6.64
CA TRP A 83 -0.50 0.71 6.31
C TRP A 83 -1.91 0.28 6.64
N LYS A 84 -2.63 -0.11 5.61
CA LYS A 84 -4.00 -0.61 5.72
C LYS A 84 -4.05 -1.98 6.39
N GLU A 85 -5.22 -2.37 6.88
CA GLU A 85 -5.48 -3.69 7.45
C GLU A 85 -5.44 -4.81 6.41
N ASN A 86 -5.65 -4.48 5.15
CA ASN A 86 -5.69 -5.44 4.05
C ASN A 86 -5.22 -4.84 2.73
N LEU A 87 -5.04 -5.69 1.72
CA LEU A 87 -4.51 -5.33 0.41
C LEU A 87 -5.59 -4.99 -0.63
N VAL A 88 -6.85 -4.83 -0.23
CA VAL A 88 -7.90 -4.46 -1.18
C VAL A 88 -7.67 -3.02 -1.65
N PHE A 89 -7.51 -2.87 -2.96
CA PHE A 89 -7.41 -1.57 -3.59
C PHE A 89 -8.82 -1.00 -3.78
N GLU A 90 -9.20 -0.09 -2.91
CA GLU A 90 -10.58 0.43 -2.83
C GLU A 90 -10.92 1.33 -4.02
N LYS A 91 -12.14 1.20 -4.53
CA LYS A 91 -12.64 1.98 -5.66
C LYS A 91 -12.73 3.47 -5.32
N GLU A 92 -13.20 3.77 -4.13
CA GLU A 92 -13.33 5.15 -3.64
C GLU A 92 -11.98 5.86 -3.60
N SER A 93 -10.92 5.16 -3.15
CA SER A 93 -9.55 5.70 -3.14
C SER A 93 -9.00 5.93 -4.54
N PHE A 94 -9.32 5.03 -5.49
CA PHE A 94 -8.94 5.19 -6.89
C PHE A 94 -9.65 6.38 -7.55
N GLU A 95 -10.94 6.56 -7.29
CA GLU A 95 -11.71 7.68 -7.82
C GLU A 95 -11.23 9.01 -7.22
N LEU A 96 -10.95 9.07 -5.92
CA LEU A 96 -10.38 10.25 -5.26
C LEU A 96 -9.04 10.66 -5.87
N LEU A 97 -8.16 9.70 -6.18
CA LEU A 97 -6.91 9.99 -6.88
C LEU A 97 -7.17 10.63 -8.25
N GLN A 98 -8.13 10.11 -9.01
CA GLN A 98 -8.49 10.66 -10.31
C GLN A 98 -9.09 12.07 -10.19
N ASP A 99 -9.92 12.33 -9.18
CA ASP A 99 -10.47 13.67 -8.89
C ASP A 99 -9.35 14.69 -8.65
N ILE A 100 -8.33 14.30 -7.86
CA ILE A 100 -7.16 15.14 -7.58
C ILE A 100 -6.37 15.42 -8.86
N LEU A 101 -6.06 14.38 -9.64
CA LEU A 101 -5.29 14.53 -10.88
C LEU A 101 -6.05 15.34 -11.94
N GLU A 102 -7.35 15.15 -12.07
CA GLU A 102 -8.19 15.91 -13.00
C GLU A 102 -8.28 17.38 -12.60
N SER A 103 -8.46 17.67 -11.31
CA SER A 103 -8.46 19.04 -10.79
C SER A 103 -7.12 19.76 -10.95
N ALA A 104 -6.03 19.01 -10.93
CA ALA A 104 -4.68 19.53 -11.20
C ALA A 104 -4.37 19.70 -12.69
N GLY A 105 -5.24 19.25 -13.60
CA GLY A 105 -5.00 19.26 -15.04
C GLY A 105 -4.03 18.19 -15.54
N GLU A 106 -3.73 17.18 -14.71
CA GLU A 106 -2.77 16.11 -14.99
C GLU A 106 -3.45 14.84 -15.54
N LEU A 107 -4.79 14.81 -15.62
CA LEU A 107 -5.57 13.69 -16.12
C LEU A 107 -6.51 14.14 -17.23
N GLU A 108 -6.19 13.80 -18.47
CA GLU A 108 -7.06 14.11 -19.63
C GLU A 108 -8.27 13.17 -19.71
N LYS A 109 -8.14 11.93 -19.23
CA LYS A 109 -9.17 10.90 -19.33
C LYS A 109 -9.11 9.96 -18.15
N ARG A 110 -10.24 9.80 -17.49
CA ARG A 110 -10.39 8.85 -16.37
C ARG A 110 -10.25 7.40 -16.83
N ALA A 111 -9.57 6.63 -16.00
CA ALA A 111 -9.46 5.20 -16.17
C ALA A 111 -10.62 4.47 -15.51
N ASP A 112 -11.02 3.35 -16.08
CA ASP A 112 -12.07 2.48 -15.54
C ASP A 112 -11.48 1.53 -14.49
N TYR A 113 -11.93 1.64 -13.25
CA TYR A 113 -11.48 0.80 -12.14
C TYR A 113 -11.59 -0.69 -12.47
N GLU A 114 -12.73 -1.13 -12.98
CA GLU A 114 -13.01 -2.55 -13.25
C GLU A 114 -12.12 -3.15 -14.34
N LYS A 115 -11.49 -2.30 -15.17
CA LYS A 115 -10.53 -2.73 -16.19
C LYS A 115 -9.09 -2.78 -15.72
N LEU A 116 -8.76 -1.96 -14.70
CA LEU A 116 -7.38 -1.83 -14.22
C LEU A 116 -7.11 -2.59 -12.93
N VAL A 117 -8.13 -2.78 -12.10
CA VAL A 117 -7.96 -3.32 -10.75
C VAL A 117 -8.61 -4.68 -10.62
N THR A 118 -7.88 -5.63 -10.04
CA THR A 118 -8.45 -6.89 -9.55
C THR A 118 -8.22 -7.01 -8.05
N THR A 119 -9.28 -7.27 -7.29
CA THR A 119 -9.24 -7.46 -5.84
C THR A 119 -9.37 -8.93 -5.42
N ILE A 120 -9.46 -9.85 -6.39
CA ILE A 120 -9.72 -11.28 -6.13
C ILE A 120 -8.64 -11.88 -5.23
N TYR A 121 -7.37 -11.64 -5.54
CA TYR A 121 -6.22 -12.18 -4.81
C TYR A 121 -6.11 -11.60 -3.40
N ALA A 122 -6.37 -10.29 -3.23
CA ALA A 122 -6.39 -9.63 -1.93
C ALA A 122 -7.50 -10.19 -1.04
N LYS A 123 -8.72 -10.33 -1.58
CA LYS A 123 -9.86 -10.91 -0.85
C LYS A 123 -9.63 -12.37 -0.46
N GLU A 124 -8.91 -13.15 -1.26
CA GLU A 124 -8.57 -14.53 -0.92
C GLU A 124 -7.47 -14.59 0.15
N ALA A 125 -6.48 -13.69 0.11
CA ALA A 125 -5.41 -13.60 1.11
C ALA A 125 -5.96 -13.28 2.52
N MET A 126 -7.01 -12.47 2.62
CA MET A 126 -7.66 -12.12 3.90
C MET A 126 -8.37 -13.31 4.59
N LYS A 127 -8.59 -14.42 3.89
CA LYS A 127 -9.27 -15.61 4.46
C LYS A 127 -8.32 -16.57 5.16
N LYS A 128 -7.02 -16.34 5.07
CA LYS A 128 -5.96 -17.21 5.60
C LYS A 128 -5.44 -16.72 6.93
#